data_dc681a92e049b6c3c2cbc6865e27f84c
#
_entry.id   dc681a92e049b6c3c2cbc6865e27f84c
#
_cell.length_a   1.000
_cell.length_b   1.000
_cell.length_c   1.000
_cell.angle_alpha   90.00
_cell.angle_beta   90.00
_cell.angle_gamma   90.00
#
_symmetry.space_group_name_H-M   'P 1'
#
loop_
_entity.id
_entity.type
_entity.pdbx_description
1 polymer ?
#
loop_
_entity_poly.entity_id
_entity_poly.type
_entity_poly.pdbx_seq_one_letter_code
_entity_poly.pdbx_strand_id
1 'polypeptide(L)'
;MKLISTLGTSPGGIFETYTNLVNGNYEAEKPERVQITEVYVIRTKDKEVEFAWKLVKALFVCMKVPATIVDIPVNVTDITSKKDYEEFKKAVFDKISKGDFVDFTGGRKAMSVAAAIGALQRGANLVTTIIPQEEYNRIQQKIKELKGKEKEVEEAGKGNCGIIEELKELIAKNARTILLS
;
A
#
# COMPACT_ATOMS: atom_id res chain seq x y z
N MET A 1 3.64 -15.36 -4.92
CA MET A 1 4.41 -14.12 -5.05
C MET A 1 3.84 -13.07 -4.11
N LYS A 2 4.69 -12.25 -3.52
CA LYS A 2 4.27 -11.24 -2.56
C LYS A 2 4.32 -9.84 -3.18
N LEU A 3 3.41 -8.99 -2.74
CA LEU A 3 3.49 -7.55 -2.95
C LEU A 3 3.86 -6.93 -1.61
N ILE A 4 4.94 -6.20 -1.56
CA ILE A 4 5.40 -5.47 -0.38
C ILE A 4 5.20 -3.98 -0.65
N SER A 5 4.33 -3.33 0.11
CA SER A 5 4.02 -1.91 -0.07
C SER A 5 4.35 -1.10 1.17
N THR A 6 4.93 0.07 0.98
CA THR A 6 5.05 1.07 2.03
C THR A 6 3.75 1.87 2.11
N LEU A 7 3.36 2.29 3.30
CA LEU A 7 2.13 3.03 3.54
C LEU A 7 2.42 4.36 4.23
N GLY A 8 1.85 5.42 3.70
CA GLY A 8 1.86 6.76 4.31
C GLY A 8 0.52 7.09 4.95
N THR A 9 0.16 8.37 4.97
CA THR A 9 -1.07 8.87 5.58
C THR A 9 -2.31 8.65 4.71
N SER A 10 -2.12 8.19 3.47
CA SER A 10 -3.20 7.90 2.53
C SER A 10 -3.16 6.42 2.15
N PRO A 11 -4.31 5.72 2.10
CA PRO A 11 -4.36 4.34 1.64
C PRO A 11 -4.11 4.23 0.13
N GLY A 12 -4.04 5.35 -0.55
CA GLY A 12 -3.95 5.42 -2.00
C GLY A 12 -2.76 4.68 -2.57
N GLY A 13 -3.01 3.98 -3.64
CA GLY A 13 -2.01 3.28 -4.42
C GLY A 13 -1.91 1.79 -4.14
N ILE A 14 -2.09 1.32 -2.93
CA ILE A 14 -1.88 -0.13 -2.63
C ILE A 14 -2.91 -1.00 -3.34
N PHE A 15 -4.18 -0.67 -3.21
CA PHE A 15 -5.24 -1.43 -3.89
C PHE A 15 -5.11 -1.33 -5.40
N GLU A 16 -4.82 -0.16 -5.91
CA GLU A 16 -4.65 0.08 -7.35
C GLU A 16 -3.43 -0.66 -7.89
N THR A 17 -2.31 -0.64 -7.16
CA THR A 17 -1.12 -1.41 -7.54
C THR A 17 -1.43 -2.91 -7.60
N TYR A 18 -2.05 -3.43 -6.57
CA TYR A 18 -2.46 -4.83 -6.54
C TYR A 18 -3.34 -5.18 -7.74
N THR A 19 -4.40 -4.42 -7.95
CA THR A 19 -5.36 -4.66 -9.02
C THR A 19 -4.70 -4.59 -10.40
N ASN A 20 -3.87 -3.57 -10.62
CA ASN A 20 -3.17 -3.40 -11.89
C ASN A 20 -2.20 -4.54 -12.17
N LEU A 21 -1.46 -4.99 -11.17
CA LEU A 21 -0.52 -6.11 -11.33
C LEU A 21 -1.23 -7.41 -11.64
N VAL A 22 -2.28 -7.77 -10.90
CA VAL A 22 -2.98 -9.04 -11.10
C VAL A 22 -3.74 -9.07 -12.42
N ASN A 23 -4.13 -7.92 -12.95
CA ASN A 23 -4.83 -7.82 -14.23
C ASN A 23 -3.87 -7.62 -15.43
N GLY A 24 -2.58 -7.47 -15.19
CA GLY A 24 -1.62 -7.20 -16.26
C GLY A 24 -1.72 -5.80 -16.83
N ASN A 25 -2.33 -4.87 -16.07
CA ASN A 25 -2.57 -3.50 -16.51
C ASN A 25 -1.54 -2.55 -15.91
N TYR A 26 -0.29 -2.68 -16.34
CA TYR A 26 0.81 -1.84 -15.89
C TYR A 26 1.82 -1.64 -17.02
N GLU A 27 2.61 -0.60 -16.91
CA GLU A 27 3.63 -0.27 -17.91
C GLU A 27 4.90 -1.10 -17.67
N ALA A 28 5.27 -1.91 -18.65
CA ALA A 28 6.46 -2.75 -18.67
C ALA A 28 6.73 -3.18 -20.10
N GLU A 29 7.91 -3.70 -20.39
CA GLU A 29 8.21 -4.26 -21.72
C GLU A 29 7.22 -5.36 -22.11
N LYS A 30 6.95 -6.26 -21.17
CA LYS A 30 6.00 -7.36 -21.36
C LYS A 30 5.11 -7.47 -20.13
N PRO A 31 4.05 -6.66 -20.04
CA PRO A 31 3.17 -6.74 -18.91
C PRO A 31 2.41 -8.07 -18.92
N GLU A 32 2.56 -8.79 -17.83
CA GLU A 32 1.88 -10.08 -17.63
C GLU A 32 1.03 -10.00 -16.36
N ARG A 33 0.00 -10.84 -16.29
CA ARG A 33 -0.77 -10.94 -15.05
C ARG A 33 0.10 -11.54 -13.96
N VAL A 34 0.19 -10.85 -12.84
CA VAL A 34 0.99 -11.28 -11.70
C VAL A 34 0.10 -12.00 -10.70
N GLN A 35 0.52 -13.17 -10.26
CA GLN A 35 -0.21 -13.92 -9.25
C GLN A 35 0.31 -13.51 -7.87
N ILE A 36 -0.45 -12.70 -7.16
CA ILE A 36 -0.09 -12.20 -5.82
C ILE A 36 -0.96 -12.93 -4.79
N THR A 37 -0.33 -13.64 -3.87
CA THR A 37 -1.02 -14.39 -2.82
C THR A 37 -1.01 -13.67 -1.48
N GLU A 38 -0.04 -12.77 -1.26
CA GLU A 38 0.11 -12.04 0.00
C GLU A 38 0.49 -10.59 -0.29
N VAL A 39 -0.08 -9.68 0.47
CA VAL A 39 0.24 -8.25 0.44
C VAL A 39 0.73 -7.85 1.82
N TYR A 40 1.99 -7.44 1.92
CA TYR A 40 2.60 -6.95 3.16
C TYR A 40 2.61 -5.44 3.15
N VAL A 41 2.02 -4.83 4.15
CA VAL A 41 1.96 -3.38 4.29
C VAL A 41 2.92 -2.94 5.38
N ILE A 42 4.02 -2.31 4.99
CA ILE A 42 5.07 -1.85 5.91
C ILE A 42 4.79 -0.38 6.26
N ARG A 43 4.66 -0.08 7.54
CA ARG A 43 4.26 1.25 7.99
C ARG A 43 4.90 1.64 9.32
N THR A 44 4.91 2.93 9.58
CA THR A 44 5.28 3.46 10.89
C THR A 44 4.08 3.42 11.85
N LYS A 45 4.30 3.76 13.12
CA LYS A 45 3.25 3.78 14.16
C LYS A 45 2.60 5.16 14.34
N ASP A 46 2.74 6.04 13.38
CA ASP A 46 2.04 7.32 13.37
C ASP A 46 0.52 7.06 13.33
N LYS A 47 -0.26 7.86 14.07
CA LYS A 47 -1.72 7.69 14.18
C LYS A 47 -2.45 7.81 12.85
N GLU A 48 -2.03 8.74 11.99
CA GLU A 48 -2.67 8.93 10.70
C GLU A 48 -2.35 7.78 9.75
N VAL A 49 -1.14 7.24 9.84
CA VAL A 49 -0.73 6.06 9.07
C VAL A 49 -1.49 4.82 9.58
N GLU A 50 -1.70 4.72 10.89
CA GLU A 50 -2.50 3.63 11.46
C GLU A 50 -3.94 3.67 10.94
N PHE A 51 -4.53 4.85 10.86
CA PHE A 51 -5.87 4.99 10.28
C PHE A 51 -5.88 4.62 8.79
N ALA A 52 -4.86 5.05 8.04
CA ALA A 52 -4.72 4.66 6.64
C ALA A 52 -4.65 3.14 6.49
N TRP A 53 -3.95 2.46 7.40
CA TRP A 53 -3.92 0.99 7.43
C TRP A 53 -5.32 0.40 7.63
N LYS A 54 -6.10 0.94 8.54
CA LYS A 54 -7.49 0.49 8.77
C LYS A 54 -8.33 0.61 7.51
N LEU A 55 -8.14 1.68 6.76
CA LEU A 55 -8.83 1.90 5.48
C LEU A 55 -8.39 0.89 4.42
N VAL A 56 -7.09 0.63 4.30
CA VAL A 56 -6.55 -0.35 3.35
C VAL A 56 -7.11 -1.74 3.67
N LYS A 57 -7.07 -2.14 4.93
CA LYS A 57 -7.59 -3.44 5.36
C LYS A 57 -9.08 -3.57 5.05
N ALA A 58 -9.87 -2.55 5.40
CA ALA A 58 -11.30 -2.52 5.13
C ALA A 58 -11.60 -2.65 3.64
N LEU A 59 -10.85 -1.91 2.81
CA LEU A 59 -11.03 -1.96 1.36
C LEU A 59 -10.73 -3.34 0.79
N PHE A 60 -9.60 -3.94 1.17
CA PHE A 60 -9.22 -5.27 0.69
C PHE A 60 -10.23 -6.33 1.13
N VAL A 61 -10.66 -6.29 2.40
CA VAL A 61 -11.64 -7.26 2.92
C VAL A 61 -12.99 -7.09 2.23
N CYS A 62 -13.50 -5.86 2.14
CA CYS A 62 -14.83 -5.61 1.58
C CYS A 62 -14.89 -5.80 0.06
N MET A 63 -13.79 -5.57 -0.64
CA MET A 63 -13.69 -5.85 -2.07
C MET A 63 -13.40 -7.33 -2.35
N LYS A 64 -13.31 -8.16 -1.30
CA LYS A 64 -13.11 -9.61 -1.38
C LYS A 64 -11.86 -9.98 -2.17
N VAL A 65 -10.77 -9.25 -1.94
CA VAL A 65 -9.48 -9.57 -2.54
C VAL A 65 -9.03 -10.94 -2.04
N PRO A 66 -8.67 -11.88 -2.93
CA PRO A 66 -8.30 -13.24 -2.51
C PRO A 66 -6.92 -13.32 -1.84
N ALA A 67 -6.07 -12.30 -1.99
CA ALA A 67 -4.77 -12.28 -1.35
C ALA A 67 -4.90 -11.98 0.15
N THR A 68 -3.99 -12.58 0.95
CA THR A 68 -3.91 -12.29 2.38
C THR A 68 -3.20 -10.94 2.56
N ILE A 69 -3.83 -10.04 3.33
CA ILE A 69 -3.22 -8.75 3.65
C ILE A 69 -2.63 -8.78 5.06
N VAL A 70 -1.37 -8.36 5.19
CA VAL A 70 -0.60 -8.46 6.44
C VAL A 70 -0.08 -7.08 6.85
N ASP A 71 -0.34 -6.70 8.09
CA ASP A 71 0.15 -5.46 8.68
C ASP A 71 1.54 -5.67 9.30
N ILE A 72 2.50 -4.86 8.88
CA ILE A 72 3.86 -4.88 9.42
C ILE A 72 4.18 -3.49 10.00
N PRO A 73 3.75 -3.22 11.25
CA PRO A 73 4.10 -1.96 11.90
C PRO A 73 5.57 -2.00 12.34
N VAL A 74 6.32 -0.99 11.95
CA VAL A 74 7.71 -0.80 12.37
C VAL A 74 7.70 0.04 13.64
N ASN A 75 8.54 -0.29 14.60
CA ASN A 75 8.54 0.36 15.91
C ASN A 75 9.17 1.76 15.89
N VAL A 76 8.70 2.62 15.00
CA VAL A 76 9.08 4.04 14.91
C VAL A 76 7.83 4.85 14.57
N THR A 77 7.72 6.06 15.11
CA THR A 77 6.60 6.96 14.79
C THR A 77 6.82 7.66 13.45
N ASP A 78 8.07 8.06 13.20
CA ASP A 78 8.49 8.67 11.94
C ASP A 78 9.98 8.38 11.76
N ILE A 79 10.48 8.56 10.55
CA ILE A 79 11.91 8.35 10.28
C ILE A 79 12.62 9.69 10.44
N THR A 80 13.23 9.90 11.60
CA THR A 80 13.91 11.14 11.96
C THR A 80 15.40 10.96 12.24
N SER A 81 15.90 9.73 12.13
CA SER A 81 17.31 9.41 12.41
C SER A 81 17.77 8.26 11.51
N LYS A 82 19.08 8.06 11.47
CA LYS A 82 19.65 6.92 10.75
C LYS A 82 19.18 5.60 11.36
N LYS A 83 19.06 5.55 12.69
CA LYS A 83 18.58 4.37 13.39
C LYS A 83 17.15 4.02 12.97
N ASP A 84 16.26 5.01 12.91
CA ASP A 84 14.87 4.81 12.46
C ASP A 84 14.85 4.28 11.03
N TYR A 85 15.67 4.87 10.16
CA TYR A 85 15.78 4.43 8.78
C TYR A 85 16.24 2.97 8.68
N GLU A 86 17.25 2.58 9.44
CA GLU A 86 17.76 1.21 9.42
C GLU A 86 16.72 0.21 9.94
N GLU A 87 15.95 0.57 10.96
CA GLU A 87 14.86 -0.27 11.45
C GLU A 87 13.79 -0.47 10.39
N PHE A 88 13.40 0.61 9.71
CA PHE A 88 12.40 0.53 8.65
C PHE A 88 12.92 -0.29 7.46
N LYS A 89 14.14 -0.03 7.04
CA LYS A 89 14.79 -0.75 5.95
C LYS A 89 14.85 -2.25 6.25
N LYS A 90 15.23 -2.61 7.47
CA LYS A 90 15.28 -4.01 7.89
C LYS A 90 13.91 -4.69 7.78
N ALA A 91 12.86 -4.01 8.22
CA ALA A 91 11.50 -4.54 8.15
C ALA A 91 11.08 -4.81 6.71
N VAL A 92 11.38 -3.90 5.79
CA VAL A 92 11.13 -4.08 4.37
C VAL A 92 11.96 -5.25 3.82
N PHE A 93 13.26 -5.22 4.08
CA PHE A 93 14.22 -6.20 3.59
C PHE A 93 13.85 -7.64 3.99
N ASP A 94 13.44 -7.82 5.24
CA ASP A 94 13.11 -9.14 5.79
C ASP A 94 11.91 -9.80 5.08
N LYS A 95 11.06 -9.03 4.43
CA LYS A 95 9.88 -9.55 3.75
C LYS A 95 10.08 -9.82 2.27
N ILE A 96 11.11 -9.27 1.66
CA ILE A 96 11.33 -9.37 0.21
C ILE A 96 12.02 -10.70 -0.14
N SER A 97 11.46 -11.41 -1.09
CA SER A 97 12.09 -12.54 -1.76
C SER A 97 12.32 -12.22 -3.23
N LYS A 98 13.27 -12.90 -3.84
CA LYS A 98 13.56 -12.72 -5.27
C LYS A 98 12.28 -12.91 -6.09
N GLY A 99 12.03 -11.98 -7.00
CA GLY A 99 10.87 -12.02 -7.88
C GLY A 99 9.59 -11.39 -7.30
N ASP A 100 9.58 -11.03 -6.03
CA ASP A 100 8.46 -10.30 -5.43
C ASP A 100 8.32 -8.91 -6.07
N PHE A 101 7.20 -8.25 -5.81
CA PHE A 101 6.98 -6.87 -6.23
C PHE A 101 7.02 -5.96 -5.01
N VAL A 102 7.77 -4.87 -5.12
CA VAL A 102 7.90 -3.86 -4.06
C VAL A 102 7.32 -2.55 -4.59
N ASP A 103 6.30 -2.06 -3.91
CA ASP A 103 5.59 -0.83 -4.24
C ASP A 103 5.98 0.27 -3.24
N PHE A 104 6.56 1.36 -3.73
CA PHE A 104 6.95 2.49 -2.91
C PHE A 104 6.09 3.73 -3.13
N THR A 105 4.88 3.57 -3.64
CA THR A 105 3.95 4.67 -3.90
C THR A 105 3.62 5.46 -2.65
N GLY A 106 3.39 4.78 -1.52
CA GLY A 106 3.04 5.42 -0.25
C GLY A 106 4.24 5.65 0.64
N GLY A 107 4.06 6.53 1.62
CA GLY A 107 5.06 6.83 2.62
C GLY A 107 5.93 8.03 2.29
N ARG A 108 6.80 8.37 3.24
CA ARG A 108 7.73 9.49 3.07
C ARG A 108 8.94 9.07 2.26
N LYS A 109 9.75 10.05 1.84
CA LYS A 109 10.92 9.83 0.98
C LYS A 109 11.85 8.75 1.50
N ALA A 110 12.18 8.77 2.79
CA ALA A 110 13.09 7.78 3.38
C ALA A 110 12.53 6.37 3.30
N MET A 111 11.21 6.22 3.45
CA MET A 111 10.53 4.92 3.31
C MET A 111 10.62 4.42 1.86
N SER A 112 10.41 5.31 0.91
CA SER A 112 10.51 4.98 -0.52
C SER A 112 11.93 4.56 -0.89
N VAL A 113 12.94 5.25 -0.36
CA VAL A 113 14.35 4.90 -0.57
C VAL A 113 14.65 3.52 0.00
N ALA A 114 14.20 3.22 1.23
CA ALA A 114 14.38 1.92 1.85
C ALA A 114 13.78 0.80 1.00
N ALA A 115 12.57 1.02 0.49
CA ALA A 115 11.87 0.05 -0.36
C ALA A 115 12.62 -0.18 -1.68
N ALA A 116 13.06 0.89 -2.33
CA ALA A 116 13.78 0.80 -3.60
C ALA A 116 15.11 0.05 -3.44
N ILE A 117 15.89 0.40 -2.41
CA ILE A 117 17.17 -0.27 -2.14
C ILE A 117 16.92 -1.74 -1.81
N GLY A 118 15.92 -2.03 -0.99
CA GLY A 118 15.56 -3.41 -0.64
C GLY A 118 15.20 -4.24 -1.86
N ALA A 119 14.38 -3.69 -2.75
CA ALA A 119 13.98 -4.36 -3.98
C ALA A 119 15.18 -4.71 -4.84
N LEU A 120 16.06 -3.73 -5.08
CA LEU A 120 17.24 -3.92 -5.93
C LEU A 120 18.20 -4.94 -5.33
N GLN A 121 18.44 -4.88 -4.03
CA GLN A 121 19.37 -5.79 -3.35
C GLN A 121 18.86 -7.22 -3.25
N ARG A 122 17.53 -7.40 -3.21
CA ARG A 122 16.91 -8.73 -3.11
C ARG A 122 16.47 -9.32 -4.44
N GLY A 123 16.69 -8.62 -5.55
CA GLY A 123 16.28 -9.11 -6.86
C GLY A 123 14.77 -9.11 -7.05
N ALA A 124 14.07 -8.19 -6.43
CA ALA A 124 12.64 -8.01 -6.59
C ALA A 124 12.33 -6.95 -7.66
N ASN A 125 11.10 -6.93 -8.10
CA ASN A 125 10.59 -5.95 -9.05
C ASN A 125 10.16 -4.69 -8.30
N LEU A 126 10.54 -3.53 -8.80
CA LEU A 126 10.19 -2.24 -8.20
C LEU A 126 9.08 -1.57 -9.01
N VAL A 127 7.98 -1.25 -8.36
CA VAL A 127 6.82 -0.62 -9.00
C VAL A 127 6.39 0.64 -8.25
N THR A 128 5.72 1.52 -8.96
CA THR A 128 5.04 2.67 -8.37
C THR A 128 3.72 2.90 -9.09
N THR A 129 2.74 3.47 -8.38
CA THR A 129 1.45 3.82 -8.96
C THR A 129 1.27 5.33 -8.91
N ILE A 130 0.97 5.91 -10.05
CA ILE A 130 0.74 7.35 -10.19
C ILE A 130 -0.76 7.58 -10.20
N ILE A 131 -1.21 8.45 -9.31
CA ILE A 131 -2.61 8.82 -9.16
C ILE A 131 -2.75 10.27 -9.62
N PRO A 132 -3.73 10.60 -10.49
CA PRO A 132 -3.97 11.99 -10.90
C PRO A 132 -4.19 12.90 -9.69
N GLN A 133 -3.69 14.13 -9.74
CA GLN A 133 -3.78 15.07 -8.61
C GLN A 133 -5.23 15.31 -8.17
N GLU A 134 -6.15 15.39 -9.11
CA GLU A 134 -7.59 15.54 -8.82
C GLU A 134 -8.12 14.39 -7.98
N GLU A 135 -7.73 13.15 -8.33
CA GLU A 135 -8.13 11.97 -7.60
C GLU A 135 -7.48 11.92 -6.22
N TYR A 136 -6.22 12.29 -6.13
CA TYR A 136 -5.53 12.41 -4.85
C TYR A 136 -6.29 13.35 -3.91
N ASN A 137 -6.65 14.53 -4.40
CA ASN A 137 -7.39 15.53 -3.60
C ASN A 137 -8.76 15.02 -3.17
N ARG A 138 -9.49 14.38 -4.07
CA ARG A 138 -10.79 13.78 -3.78
C ARG A 138 -10.68 12.72 -2.68
N ILE A 139 -9.68 11.84 -2.79
CA ILE A 139 -9.45 10.77 -1.83
C ILE A 139 -9.05 11.34 -0.47
N GLN A 140 -8.21 12.37 -0.43
CA GLN A 140 -7.83 13.03 0.82
C GLN A 140 -9.06 13.59 1.55
N GLN A 141 -10.00 14.18 0.81
CA GLN A 141 -11.24 14.67 1.38
C GLN A 141 -12.09 13.51 1.93
N LYS A 142 -12.16 12.40 1.21
CA LYS A 142 -12.89 11.21 1.66
C LYS A 142 -12.30 10.61 2.93
N ILE A 143 -10.99 10.60 3.04
CA ILE A 143 -10.29 10.11 4.25
C ILE A 143 -10.73 10.95 5.47
N LYS A 144 -10.81 12.27 5.31
CA LYS A 144 -11.27 13.15 6.40
C LYS A 144 -12.69 12.80 6.83
N GLU A 145 -13.58 12.54 5.89
CA GLU A 145 -14.95 12.14 6.19
C GLU A 145 -14.99 10.81 6.94
N LEU A 146 -14.18 9.85 6.51
CA LEU A 146 -14.14 8.52 7.11
C LEU A 146 -13.51 8.52 8.51
N LYS A 147 -12.71 9.52 8.86
CA LYS A 147 -12.20 9.66 10.24
C LYS A 147 -13.32 9.79 11.26
N GLY A 148 -14.45 10.35 10.88
CA GLY A 148 -15.65 10.41 11.72
C GLY A 148 -16.38 9.08 11.85
N LYS A 149 -15.97 8.07 11.10
CA LYS A 149 -16.60 6.75 11.06
C LYS A 149 -15.59 5.64 11.36
N GLU A 150 -14.64 5.91 12.25
CA GLU A 150 -13.56 4.96 12.56
C GLU A 150 -14.08 3.59 13.00
N LYS A 151 -15.15 3.57 13.78
CA LYS A 151 -15.76 2.31 14.25
C LYS A 151 -16.28 1.48 13.09
N GLU A 152 -16.97 2.11 12.15
CA GLU A 152 -17.50 1.44 10.96
C GLU A 152 -16.37 0.95 10.06
N VAL A 153 -15.26 1.69 9.99
CA VAL A 153 -14.07 1.27 9.24
C VAL A 153 -13.46 0.02 9.89
N GLU A 154 -13.32 0.00 11.20
CA GLU A 154 -12.81 -1.17 11.93
C GLU A 154 -13.71 -2.39 11.71
N GLU A 155 -15.03 -2.22 11.77
CA GLU A 155 -15.98 -3.29 11.51
C GLU A 155 -15.87 -3.80 10.06
N ALA A 156 -15.68 -2.89 9.10
CA ALA A 156 -15.46 -3.28 7.71
C ALA A 156 -14.22 -4.16 7.55
N GLY A 157 -13.15 -3.86 8.29
CA GLY A 157 -11.94 -4.68 8.30
C GLY A 157 -12.15 -6.08 8.86
N LYS A 158 -13.25 -6.30 9.58
CA LYS A 158 -13.65 -7.62 10.11
C LYS A 158 -14.67 -8.31 9.20
N GLY A 159 -15.08 -7.70 8.11
CA GLY A 159 -16.05 -8.26 7.17
C GLY A 159 -17.45 -7.66 7.24
N ASN A 160 -17.68 -6.70 8.14
CA ASN A 160 -18.97 -6.00 8.26
C ASN A 160 -18.95 -4.77 7.35
N CYS A 161 -19.30 -4.95 6.09
CA CYS A 161 -19.06 -3.99 5.02
C CYS A 161 -20.22 -3.05 4.72
N GLY A 162 -20.93 -2.57 5.74
CA GLY A 162 -22.02 -1.62 5.57
C GLY A 162 -21.63 -0.31 4.89
N ILE A 163 -20.35 0.09 5.00
CA ILE A 163 -19.83 1.31 4.38
C ILE A 163 -19.07 1.05 3.07
N ILE A 164 -19.32 -0.09 2.42
CA ILE A 164 -18.59 -0.46 1.21
C ILE A 164 -18.65 0.60 0.10
N GLU A 165 -19.79 1.27 -0.07
CA GLU A 165 -19.90 2.31 -1.10
C GLU A 165 -19.00 3.51 -0.80
N GLU A 166 -18.82 3.84 0.47
CA GLU A 166 -17.89 4.90 0.88
C GLU A 166 -16.45 4.46 0.73
N LEU A 167 -16.14 3.19 1.03
CA LEU A 167 -14.78 2.64 0.85
C LEU A 167 -14.38 2.62 -0.63
N LYS A 168 -15.32 2.33 -1.53
CA LYS A 168 -15.07 2.36 -2.97
C LYS A 168 -14.63 3.74 -3.47
N GLU A 169 -15.02 4.80 -2.79
CA GLU A 169 -14.62 6.17 -3.12
C GLU A 169 -13.13 6.43 -2.84
N LEU A 170 -12.47 5.52 -2.12
CA LEU A 170 -11.01 5.59 -1.89
C LEU A 170 -10.21 5.06 -3.08
N ILE A 171 -10.88 4.41 -4.03
CA ILE A 171 -10.21 3.85 -5.21
C ILE A 171 -10.03 4.97 -6.25
N ALA A 172 -8.78 5.20 -6.65
CA ALA A 172 -8.46 6.22 -7.63
C ALA A 172 -8.84 5.75 -9.04
N LYS A 173 -9.43 6.66 -9.81
CA LYS A 173 -9.65 6.47 -11.24
C LYS A 173 -8.37 6.84 -11.99
N ASN A 174 -8.10 6.14 -13.07
CA ASN A 174 -6.93 6.39 -13.94
C ASN A 174 -5.59 6.27 -13.22
N ALA A 175 -5.51 5.40 -12.22
CA ALA A 175 -4.26 5.08 -11.57
C ALA A 175 -3.38 4.26 -12.52
N ARG A 176 -2.12 4.68 -12.68
CA ARG A 176 -1.17 4.03 -13.59
C ARG A 176 -0.04 3.42 -12.78
N THR A 177 0.17 2.12 -12.95
CA THR A 177 1.27 1.41 -12.32
C THR A 177 2.41 1.22 -13.31
N ILE A 178 3.62 1.51 -12.90
CA ILE A 178 4.82 1.47 -13.74
C ILE A 178 5.84 0.54 -13.09
N LEU A 179 6.34 -0.41 -13.87
CA LEU A 179 7.46 -1.26 -13.45
C LEU A 179 8.75 -0.50 -13.73
N LEU A 180 9.49 -0.17 -12.68
CA LEU A 180 10.74 0.60 -12.78
C LEU A 180 11.97 -0.28 -12.92
N SER A 181 11.87 -1.49 -12.40
CA SER A 181 13.02 -2.38 -12.41
C SER A 181 12.60 -3.82 -12.08
#